data_5f20b394ff37b0cbe89941da799476bf
#
_entry.id   5f20b394ff37b0cbe89941da799476bf
#
_cell.length_a   1.000
_cell.length_b   1.000
_cell.length_c   1.000
_cell.angle_alpha   90.00
_cell.angle_beta   90.00
_cell.angle_gamma   90.00
#
_symmetry.space_group_name_H-M   'P 1'
#
loop_
_entity.id
_entity.type
_entity.pdbx_description
1 polymer ?
#
loop_
_entity_poly.entity_id
_entity_poly.type
_entity_poly.pdbx_seq_one_letter_code
_entity_poly.pdbx_strand_id
1 'polypeptide(L)'
;MTIHEKLDCLTRLKSEINKNDLSDNGRLDLTTEQLSLREELFAHPDPWMKVQIARYAHRPNAQYFIQAMFTDIIELHGDRQSGDDNAMFGAIGRFLGVPVTILAQRKGSNLQENLQCNFGMNSPEGYRKALRLMKQAEKFGRPILTFVDTPGAYPGISAEEKGQGEAIARNLMEMSQLKVPIITIVLGEGGSGGALALSICDKMIMLQHAVYSILSPEGFATILYKDATRAAEAAHVMKLTAQDLHANGFVDILVAEPQEGIHLAPEKVVATFTQHLREELIQLRKLKSDVLIANRYARLRKFGEVQR
;
A
#
# COMPACT_ATOMS: atom_id res chain seq x y z
N MET A 1 23.89 4.23 12.77
CA MET A 1 23.21 3.44 11.69
C MET A 1 21.88 4.08 11.39
N THR A 2 21.56 4.26 10.11
CA THR A 2 20.23 4.65 9.64
C THR A 2 19.22 3.51 9.87
N ILE A 3 17.93 3.79 9.76
CA ILE A 3 16.89 2.75 9.90
C ILE A 3 17.07 1.66 8.84
N HIS A 4 17.39 2.03 7.59
CA HIS A 4 17.63 1.07 6.51
C HIS A 4 18.86 0.18 6.79
N GLU A 5 19.98 0.75 7.25
CA GLU A 5 21.16 -0.03 7.66
C GLU A 5 20.85 -1.01 8.80
N LYS A 6 19.96 -0.63 9.73
CA LYS A 6 19.50 -1.52 10.82
C LYS A 6 18.65 -2.66 10.29
N LEU A 7 17.76 -2.41 9.31
CA LEU A 7 16.94 -3.44 8.64
C LEU A 7 17.82 -4.41 7.82
N ASP A 8 18.84 -3.89 7.13
CA ASP A 8 19.83 -4.72 6.43
C ASP A 8 20.65 -5.58 7.41
N CYS A 9 21.00 -5.00 8.56
CA CYS A 9 21.69 -5.74 9.62
C CYS A 9 20.84 -6.88 10.17
N LEU A 10 19.53 -6.67 10.39
CA LEU A 10 18.60 -7.74 10.79
C LEU A 10 18.56 -8.87 9.79
N THR A 11 18.54 -8.55 8.50
CA THR A 11 18.54 -9.55 7.42
C THR A 11 19.82 -10.37 7.46
N ARG A 12 20.98 -9.71 7.61
CA ARG A 12 22.29 -10.37 7.74
C ARG A 12 22.34 -11.27 8.97
N LEU A 13 21.97 -10.76 10.15
CA LEU A 13 21.97 -11.53 11.40
C LEU A 13 21.11 -12.78 11.29
N LYS A 14 19.89 -12.68 10.70
CA LYS A 14 19.04 -13.85 10.47
C LYS A 14 19.73 -14.90 9.62
N SER A 15 20.41 -14.47 8.53
CA SER A 15 21.15 -15.36 7.65
C SER A 15 22.33 -16.04 8.36
N GLU A 16 23.06 -15.27 9.18
CA GLU A 16 24.20 -15.79 9.94
C GLU A 16 23.77 -16.80 11.01
N ILE A 17 22.74 -16.50 11.80
CA ILE A 17 22.20 -17.40 12.84
C ILE A 17 21.77 -18.75 12.27
N ASN A 18 21.31 -18.78 11.03
CA ASN A 18 20.85 -19.99 10.36
C ASN A 18 21.99 -20.82 9.75
N LYS A 19 23.25 -20.40 9.83
CA LYS A 19 24.39 -21.19 9.38
C LYS A 19 24.67 -22.36 10.35
N ASN A 20 25.02 -23.52 9.79
CA ASN A 20 25.24 -24.75 10.57
C ASN A 20 26.61 -24.79 11.28
N ASP A 21 27.53 -23.89 10.96
CA ASP A 21 28.92 -23.88 11.44
C ASP A 21 29.19 -22.98 12.65
N LEU A 22 28.14 -22.36 13.20
CA LEU A 22 28.24 -21.49 14.38
C LEU A 22 28.36 -22.30 15.66
N SER A 23 29.28 -21.84 16.55
CA SER A 23 29.32 -22.30 17.95
C SER A 23 28.06 -21.83 18.71
N ASP A 24 27.68 -22.54 19.76
CA ASP A 24 26.51 -22.20 20.60
C ASP A 24 26.63 -20.78 21.19
N ASN A 25 27.82 -20.40 21.66
CA ASN A 25 28.05 -19.04 22.18
C ASN A 25 27.92 -17.99 21.08
N GLY A 26 28.51 -18.20 19.90
CA GLY A 26 28.40 -17.29 18.76
C GLY A 26 26.95 -17.11 18.30
N ARG A 27 26.18 -18.21 18.30
CA ARG A 27 24.74 -18.15 17.97
C ARG A 27 23.94 -17.35 19.00
N LEU A 28 24.26 -17.50 20.30
CA LEU A 28 23.63 -16.78 21.39
C LEU A 28 23.90 -15.28 21.29
N ASP A 29 25.14 -14.88 21.00
CA ASP A 29 25.54 -13.47 20.85
C ASP A 29 24.79 -12.81 19.70
N LEU A 30 24.76 -13.44 18.51
CA LEU A 30 24.03 -12.93 17.34
C LEU A 30 22.52 -12.87 17.58
N THR A 31 21.96 -13.82 18.32
CA THR A 31 20.53 -13.81 18.67
C THR A 31 20.21 -12.66 19.60
N THR A 32 21.07 -12.38 20.57
CA THR A 32 20.91 -11.26 21.51
C THR A 32 20.98 -9.92 20.78
N GLU A 33 21.95 -9.74 19.88
CA GLU A 33 22.04 -8.56 19.02
C GLU A 33 20.80 -8.39 18.16
N GLN A 34 20.32 -9.47 17.54
CA GLN A 34 19.11 -9.46 16.72
C GLN A 34 17.88 -9.05 17.52
N LEU A 35 17.70 -9.56 18.74
CA LEU A 35 16.57 -9.21 19.61
C LEU A 35 16.61 -7.73 20.02
N SER A 36 17.78 -7.21 20.41
CA SER A 36 17.97 -5.80 20.76
C SER A 36 17.60 -4.88 19.58
N LEU A 37 18.07 -5.23 18.39
CA LEU A 37 17.79 -4.44 17.18
C LEU A 37 16.32 -4.49 16.76
N ARG A 38 15.65 -5.63 16.93
CA ARG A 38 14.20 -5.75 16.72
C ARG A 38 13.40 -4.87 17.68
N GLU A 39 13.75 -4.89 18.95
CA GLU A 39 13.09 -4.06 19.96
C GLU A 39 13.25 -2.59 19.63
N GLU A 40 14.44 -2.14 19.25
CA GLU A 40 14.70 -0.77 18.83
C GLU A 40 13.85 -0.35 17.62
N LEU A 41 13.71 -1.22 16.63
CA LEU A 41 13.01 -0.90 15.38
C LEU A 41 11.49 -1.01 15.47
N PHE A 42 10.96 -1.97 16.24
CA PHE A 42 9.54 -2.35 16.12
C PHE A 42 8.74 -2.27 17.41
N ALA A 43 9.36 -2.10 18.59
CA ALA A 43 8.59 -1.99 19.83
C ALA A 43 7.77 -0.70 19.88
N HIS A 44 8.40 0.44 19.60
CA HIS A 44 7.76 1.75 19.67
C HIS A 44 8.25 2.70 18.56
N PRO A 45 8.13 2.33 17.28
CA PRO A 45 8.61 3.18 16.19
C PRO A 45 7.81 4.48 16.13
N ASP A 46 8.53 5.60 16.14
CA ASP A 46 7.94 6.92 15.93
C ASP A 46 7.43 7.10 14.48
N PRO A 47 6.68 8.16 14.17
CA PRO A 47 6.14 8.38 12.83
C PRO A 47 7.20 8.45 11.73
N TRP A 48 8.38 9.04 12.02
CA TRP A 48 9.46 9.11 11.03
C TRP A 48 10.10 7.73 10.79
N MET A 49 10.31 6.97 11.84
CA MET A 49 10.77 5.57 11.71
C MET A 49 9.81 4.74 10.87
N LYS A 50 8.49 4.89 11.04
CA LYS A 50 7.49 4.20 10.22
C LYS A 50 7.57 4.62 8.75
N VAL A 51 7.79 5.90 8.45
CA VAL A 51 8.05 6.35 7.07
C VAL A 51 9.26 5.63 6.47
N GLN A 52 10.37 5.52 7.23
CA GLN A 52 11.57 4.82 6.76
C GLN A 52 11.32 3.32 6.58
N ILE A 53 10.59 2.67 7.50
CA ILE A 53 10.22 1.26 7.38
C ILE A 53 9.30 1.03 6.16
N ALA A 54 8.33 1.91 5.91
CA ALA A 54 7.45 1.85 4.75
C ALA A 54 8.20 1.95 3.42
N ARG A 55 9.29 2.71 3.40
CA ARG A 55 10.16 2.95 2.23
C ARG A 55 11.26 1.91 2.05
N TYR A 56 11.42 0.99 2.98
CA TYR A 56 12.51 0.01 2.91
C TYR A 56 12.43 -0.82 1.64
N ALA A 57 13.54 -0.88 0.89
CA ALA A 57 13.58 -1.47 -0.46
C ALA A 57 13.24 -2.97 -0.50
N HIS A 58 13.51 -3.70 0.60
CA HIS A 58 13.20 -5.13 0.71
C HIS A 58 11.86 -5.41 1.43
N ARG A 59 11.03 -4.38 1.66
CA ARG A 59 9.66 -4.57 2.11
C ARG A 59 8.87 -5.33 1.04
N PRO A 60 8.08 -6.36 1.40
CA PRO A 60 7.27 -7.09 0.44
C PRO A 60 6.34 -6.15 -0.32
N ASN A 61 6.45 -6.16 -1.64
CA ASN A 61 5.63 -5.35 -2.54
C ASN A 61 4.30 -6.05 -2.88
N ALA A 62 3.44 -5.37 -3.63
CA ALA A 62 2.14 -5.91 -4.04
C ALA A 62 2.25 -7.25 -4.80
N GLN A 63 3.29 -7.43 -5.61
CA GLN A 63 3.50 -8.66 -6.40
C GLN A 63 3.63 -9.89 -5.51
N TYR A 64 4.37 -9.77 -4.38
CA TYR A 64 4.49 -10.85 -3.40
C TYR A 64 3.12 -11.29 -2.86
N PHE A 65 2.31 -10.34 -2.39
CA PHE A 65 0.99 -10.64 -1.82
C PHE A 65 0.02 -11.18 -2.88
N ILE A 66 0.06 -10.63 -4.09
CA ILE A 66 -0.77 -11.11 -5.19
C ILE A 66 -0.46 -12.56 -5.53
N GLN A 67 0.81 -12.93 -5.65
CA GLN A 67 1.21 -14.31 -5.94
C GLN A 67 0.86 -15.28 -4.80
N ALA A 68 0.91 -14.81 -3.55
CA ALA A 68 0.61 -15.65 -2.38
C ALA A 68 -0.89 -15.88 -2.14
N MET A 69 -1.76 -14.95 -2.57
CA MET A 69 -3.20 -14.97 -2.20
C MET A 69 -4.14 -15.28 -3.35
N PHE A 70 -3.70 -15.17 -4.61
CA PHE A 70 -4.59 -15.29 -5.77
C PHE A 70 -4.15 -16.41 -6.71
N THR A 71 -5.12 -17.00 -7.41
CA THR A 71 -4.91 -18.03 -8.45
C THR A 71 -5.49 -17.55 -9.79
N ASP A 72 -5.16 -18.26 -10.87
CA ASP A 72 -5.69 -18.01 -12.22
C ASP A 72 -5.53 -16.54 -12.66
N ILE A 73 -4.37 -15.95 -12.39
CA ILE A 73 -4.09 -14.54 -12.63
C ILE A 73 -3.84 -14.32 -14.14
N ILE A 74 -4.61 -13.43 -14.73
CA ILE A 74 -4.47 -12.96 -16.12
C ILE A 74 -4.20 -11.46 -16.08
N GLU A 75 -2.95 -11.05 -16.31
CA GLU A 75 -2.57 -9.63 -16.37
C GLU A 75 -3.13 -8.99 -17.64
N LEU A 76 -3.65 -7.76 -17.50
CA LEU A 76 -4.26 -6.99 -18.57
C LEU A 76 -3.54 -5.65 -18.75
N HIS A 77 -3.20 -5.33 -19.98
CA HIS A 77 -2.36 -4.20 -20.33
C HIS A 77 -3.11 -3.10 -21.10
N GLY A 78 -2.55 -1.89 -21.03
CA GLY A 78 -2.95 -0.72 -21.82
C GLY A 78 -4.21 -0.01 -21.35
N ASP A 79 -4.22 1.31 -21.58
CA ASP A 79 -5.35 2.20 -21.25
C ASP A 79 -6.43 2.26 -22.34
N ARG A 80 -6.16 1.75 -23.54
CA ARG A 80 -6.96 1.85 -24.77
C ARG A 80 -7.04 3.27 -25.34
N GLN A 81 -6.06 4.13 -25.00
CA GLN A 81 -5.94 5.50 -25.52
C GLN A 81 -4.54 5.78 -26.04
N SER A 82 -3.54 5.86 -25.15
CA SER A 82 -2.20 6.30 -25.49
C SER A 82 -1.09 5.30 -25.18
N GLY A 83 -1.31 4.31 -24.30
CA GLY A 83 -0.25 3.38 -23.97
C GLY A 83 -0.53 2.46 -22.81
N ASP A 84 0.55 2.03 -22.16
CA ASP A 84 0.52 1.23 -20.94
C ASP A 84 1.43 1.88 -19.89
N ASP A 85 1.28 1.45 -18.64
CA ASP A 85 2.09 1.87 -17.51
C ASP A 85 2.50 0.63 -16.69
N ASN A 86 3.79 0.38 -16.63
CA ASN A 86 4.35 -0.74 -15.87
C ASN A 86 4.20 -0.55 -14.34
N ALA A 87 4.07 0.70 -13.88
CA ALA A 87 3.83 1.00 -12.47
C ALA A 87 2.41 0.63 -12.01
N MET A 88 1.48 0.39 -12.93
CA MET A 88 0.12 -0.08 -12.63
C MET A 88 -0.05 -1.54 -13.04
N PHE A 89 -0.09 -2.44 -12.08
CA PHE A 89 -0.53 -3.81 -12.32
C PHE A 89 -2.05 -3.87 -12.39
N GLY A 90 -2.59 -4.55 -13.38
CA GLY A 90 -4.02 -4.77 -13.51
C GLY A 90 -4.30 -6.18 -13.99
N ALA A 91 -5.12 -6.94 -13.26
CA ALA A 91 -5.40 -8.33 -13.58
C ALA A 91 -6.83 -8.76 -13.21
N ILE A 92 -7.24 -9.87 -13.80
CA ILE A 92 -8.33 -10.70 -13.31
C ILE A 92 -7.70 -11.92 -12.65
N GLY A 93 -8.22 -12.34 -11.50
CA GLY A 93 -7.76 -13.54 -10.80
C GLY A 93 -8.87 -14.14 -9.94
N ARG A 94 -8.52 -15.15 -9.14
CA ARG A 94 -9.43 -15.73 -8.16
C ARG A 94 -8.87 -15.57 -6.76
N PHE A 95 -9.70 -15.07 -5.86
CA PHE A 95 -9.44 -15.07 -4.43
C PHE A 95 -10.34 -16.12 -3.76
N LEU A 96 -9.75 -17.19 -3.23
CA LEU A 96 -10.50 -18.33 -2.65
C LEU A 96 -11.64 -18.81 -3.58
N GLY A 97 -11.36 -18.94 -4.87
CA GLY A 97 -12.30 -19.36 -5.90
C GLY A 97 -13.23 -18.26 -6.42
N VAL A 98 -13.32 -17.10 -5.78
CA VAL A 98 -14.14 -15.96 -6.23
C VAL A 98 -13.40 -15.17 -7.29
N PRO A 99 -13.98 -14.94 -8.49
CA PRO A 99 -13.40 -14.06 -9.50
C PRO A 99 -13.33 -12.62 -8.97
N VAL A 100 -12.17 -11.98 -9.07
CA VAL A 100 -11.92 -10.60 -8.65
C VAL A 100 -11.14 -9.84 -9.70
N THR A 101 -11.20 -8.51 -9.65
CA THR A 101 -10.28 -7.62 -10.37
C THR A 101 -9.23 -7.11 -9.39
N ILE A 102 -7.96 -7.23 -9.76
CA ILE A 102 -6.81 -6.86 -8.94
C ILE A 102 -6.13 -5.66 -9.59
N LEU A 103 -5.93 -4.61 -8.84
CA LEU A 103 -5.21 -3.42 -9.25
C LEU A 103 -4.11 -3.14 -8.22
N ALA A 104 -2.89 -2.88 -8.66
CA ALA A 104 -1.80 -2.63 -7.72
C ALA A 104 -0.81 -1.61 -8.27
N GLN A 105 -0.38 -0.70 -7.41
CA GLN A 105 0.80 0.11 -7.67
C GLN A 105 2.02 -0.79 -7.49
N ARG A 106 2.85 -0.85 -8.53
CA ARG A 106 3.97 -1.79 -8.61
C ARG A 106 5.27 -1.05 -8.33
N LYS A 107 5.94 -1.44 -7.26
CA LYS A 107 7.37 -1.17 -7.06
C LYS A 107 8.17 -2.40 -7.52
N GLY A 108 9.35 -2.17 -8.09
CA GLY A 108 10.26 -3.25 -8.47
C GLY A 108 10.95 -3.86 -7.25
N SER A 109 11.54 -5.03 -7.43
CA SER A 109 12.33 -5.74 -6.42
C SER A 109 13.83 -5.39 -6.50
N ASN A 110 14.23 -4.69 -7.55
CA ASN A 110 15.60 -4.22 -7.79
C ASN A 110 15.58 -2.87 -8.52
N LEU A 111 16.75 -2.23 -8.68
CA LEU A 111 16.85 -0.91 -9.29
C LEU A 111 16.33 -0.87 -10.73
N GLN A 112 16.63 -1.89 -11.53
CA GLN A 112 16.20 -1.94 -12.94
C GLN A 112 14.66 -2.01 -13.04
N GLU A 113 14.02 -2.87 -12.26
CA GLU A 113 12.56 -2.97 -12.19
C GLU A 113 11.94 -1.68 -11.65
N ASN A 114 12.53 -1.07 -10.63
CA ASN A 114 12.06 0.20 -10.09
C ASN A 114 12.11 1.32 -11.13
N LEU A 115 13.15 1.40 -11.95
CA LEU A 115 13.22 2.35 -13.06
C LEU A 115 12.11 2.10 -14.11
N GLN A 116 11.81 0.85 -14.42
CA GLN A 116 10.73 0.49 -15.35
C GLN A 116 9.33 0.79 -14.81
N CYS A 117 9.17 0.80 -13.49
CA CYS A 117 7.92 1.07 -12.79
C CYS A 117 7.87 2.50 -12.20
N ASN A 118 8.77 3.40 -12.60
CA ASN A 118 8.86 4.76 -12.05
C ASN A 118 8.81 4.78 -10.51
N PHE A 119 9.43 3.80 -9.84
CA PHE A 119 9.40 3.64 -8.37
C PHE A 119 7.98 3.56 -7.77
N GLY A 120 7.03 3.02 -8.50
CA GLY A 120 5.62 2.93 -8.11
C GLY A 120 4.81 4.21 -8.39
N MET A 121 5.40 5.19 -9.06
CA MET A 121 4.70 6.41 -9.47
C MET A 121 3.98 6.20 -10.80
N ASN A 122 2.65 6.14 -10.75
CA ASN A 122 1.86 5.88 -11.95
C ASN A 122 1.75 7.09 -12.87
N SER A 123 1.82 6.84 -14.16
CA SER A 123 1.49 7.77 -15.24
C SER A 123 -0.02 7.82 -15.50
N PRO A 124 -0.52 8.78 -16.31
CA PRO A 124 -1.94 8.86 -16.67
C PRO A 124 -2.49 7.58 -17.28
N GLU A 125 -1.67 6.90 -18.09
CA GLU A 125 -2.02 5.62 -18.70
C GLU A 125 -2.33 4.54 -17.65
N GLY A 126 -1.59 4.54 -16.53
CA GLY A 126 -1.83 3.62 -15.41
C GLY A 126 -3.18 3.86 -14.75
N TYR A 127 -3.52 5.11 -14.44
CA TYR A 127 -4.82 5.45 -13.86
C TYR A 127 -5.98 5.15 -14.81
N ARG A 128 -5.84 5.44 -16.12
CA ARG A 128 -6.85 5.09 -17.12
C ARG A 128 -6.99 3.58 -17.31
N LYS A 129 -5.87 2.82 -17.29
CA LYS A 129 -5.89 1.36 -17.26
C LYS A 129 -6.67 0.84 -16.06
N ALA A 130 -6.39 1.37 -14.86
CA ALA A 130 -7.09 1.00 -13.63
C ALA A 130 -8.60 1.26 -13.79
N LEU A 131 -9.01 2.45 -14.23
CA LEU A 131 -10.42 2.78 -14.44
C LEU A 131 -11.10 1.85 -15.44
N ARG A 132 -10.46 1.58 -16.56
CA ARG A 132 -10.97 0.64 -17.56
C ARG A 132 -11.26 -0.73 -16.96
N LEU A 133 -10.35 -1.24 -16.10
CA LEU A 133 -10.52 -2.53 -15.45
C LEU A 133 -11.59 -2.48 -14.34
N MET A 134 -11.72 -1.36 -13.62
CA MET A 134 -12.81 -1.13 -12.67
C MET A 134 -14.18 -1.15 -13.35
N LYS A 135 -14.33 -0.48 -14.50
CA LYS A 135 -15.57 -0.53 -15.29
C LYS A 135 -15.86 -1.92 -15.83
N GLN A 136 -14.83 -2.66 -16.23
CA GLN A 136 -14.99 -4.06 -16.61
C GLN A 136 -15.40 -4.92 -15.41
N ALA A 137 -14.83 -4.68 -14.22
CA ALA A 137 -15.22 -5.37 -12.99
C ALA A 137 -16.71 -5.15 -12.67
N GLU A 138 -17.18 -3.90 -12.76
CA GLU A 138 -18.59 -3.54 -12.58
C GLU A 138 -19.49 -4.29 -13.55
N LYS A 139 -19.16 -4.28 -14.85
CA LYS A 139 -19.92 -4.96 -15.90
C LYS A 139 -20.12 -6.45 -15.63
N PHE A 140 -19.12 -7.11 -15.07
CA PHE A 140 -19.12 -8.55 -14.79
C PHE A 140 -19.38 -8.91 -13.31
N GLY A 141 -19.71 -7.94 -12.47
CA GLY A 141 -20.03 -8.13 -11.05
C GLY A 141 -18.86 -8.63 -10.21
N ARG A 142 -17.60 -8.36 -10.63
CA ARG A 142 -16.41 -8.76 -9.86
C ARG A 142 -16.06 -7.73 -8.80
N PRO A 143 -15.80 -8.14 -7.54
CA PRO A 143 -15.17 -7.27 -6.56
C PRO A 143 -13.81 -6.75 -7.05
N ILE A 144 -13.45 -5.56 -6.60
CA ILE A 144 -12.19 -4.89 -6.92
C ILE A 144 -11.32 -4.87 -5.66
N LEU A 145 -10.09 -5.35 -5.79
CA LEU A 145 -9.08 -5.30 -4.75
C LEU A 145 -7.94 -4.40 -5.24
N THR A 146 -7.67 -3.32 -4.49
CA THR A 146 -6.61 -2.37 -4.84
C THR A 146 -5.48 -2.46 -3.83
N PHE A 147 -4.23 -2.54 -4.31
CA PHE A 147 -3.02 -2.54 -3.49
C PHE A 147 -2.28 -1.22 -3.71
N VAL A 148 -2.11 -0.46 -2.65
CA VAL A 148 -1.49 0.86 -2.66
C VAL A 148 -0.09 0.78 -2.08
N ASP A 149 0.89 1.17 -2.89
CA ASP A 149 2.27 1.36 -2.48
C ASP A 149 2.98 2.31 -3.47
N THR A 150 2.85 3.60 -3.23
CA THR A 150 3.39 4.66 -4.11
C THR A 150 3.82 5.88 -3.30
N PRO A 151 4.93 6.53 -3.65
CA PRO A 151 5.28 7.84 -3.10
C PRO A 151 4.39 8.97 -3.65
N GLY A 152 3.65 8.72 -4.75
CA GLY A 152 2.75 9.67 -5.41
C GLY A 152 2.54 9.37 -6.89
N ALA A 153 1.84 10.26 -7.58
CA ALA A 153 1.71 10.22 -9.04
C ALA A 153 3.02 10.63 -9.71
N TYR A 154 3.30 10.14 -10.92
CA TYR A 154 4.50 10.51 -11.67
C TYR A 154 4.49 12.01 -12.01
N PRO A 155 5.51 12.80 -11.59
CA PRO A 155 5.50 14.26 -11.70
C PRO A 155 6.15 14.79 -13.00
N GLY A 156 6.32 13.93 -14.00
CA GLY A 156 6.99 14.31 -15.25
C GLY A 156 6.12 15.20 -16.15
N ILE A 157 6.75 16.08 -16.95
CA ILE A 157 6.09 16.94 -17.94
C ILE A 157 5.18 16.12 -18.85
N SER A 158 5.67 14.97 -19.33
CA SER A 158 4.89 14.06 -20.19
C SER A 158 3.62 13.54 -19.53
N ALA A 159 3.57 13.42 -18.20
CA ALA A 159 2.36 13.02 -17.48
C ALA A 159 1.35 14.18 -17.42
N GLU A 160 1.82 15.40 -17.20
CA GLU A 160 0.95 16.59 -17.23
C GLU A 160 0.35 16.82 -18.62
N GLU A 161 1.15 16.72 -19.68
CA GLU A 161 0.70 16.82 -21.08
C GLU A 161 -0.37 15.79 -21.43
N LYS A 162 -0.32 14.60 -20.81
CA LYS A 162 -1.26 13.49 -21.01
C LYS A 162 -2.42 13.49 -20.03
N GLY A 163 -2.58 14.52 -19.20
CA GLY A 163 -3.71 14.72 -18.30
C GLY A 163 -3.63 13.92 -16.99
N GLN A 164 -2.49 14.00 -16.27
CA GLN A 164 -2.30 13.31 -14.98
C GLN A 164 -3.41 13.66 -13.97
N GLY A 165 -3.69 14.94 -13.78
CA GLY A 165 -4.73 15.40 -12.84
C GLY A 165 -6.13 14.93 -13.23
N GLU A 166 -6.47 14.96 -14.53
CA GLU A 166 -7.76 14.45 -15.05
C GLU A 166 -7.93 12.96 -14.80
N ALA A 167 -6.89 12.16 -15.11
CA ALA A 167 -6.95 10.71 -14.93
C ALA A 167 -7.16 10.31 -13.46
N ILE A 168 -6.50 11.00 -12.52
CA ILE A 168 -6.69 10.82 -11.08
C ILE A 168 -8.12 11.23 -10.68
N ALA A 169 -8.55 12.45 -11.02
CA ALA A 169 -9.86 12.98 -10.64
C ALA A 169 -10.99 12.09 -11.17
N ARG A 170 -10.86 11.58 -12.38
CA ARG A 170 -11.82 10.67 -12.97
C ARG A 170 -11.92 9.34 -12.22
N ASN A 171 -10.78 8.78 -11.77
CA ASN A 171 -10.81 7.58 -10.94
C ASN A 171 -11.60 7.82 -9.64
N LEU A 172 -11.36 8.94 -8.95
CA LEU A 172 -12.09 9.29 -7.71
C LEU A 172 -13.59 9.33 -7.96
N MET A 173 -14.01 10.07 -8.99
CA MET A 173 -15.41 10.24 -9.33
C MET A 173 -16.08 8.91 -9.66
N GLU A 174 -15.47 8.11 -10.54
CA GLU A 174 -16.04 6.86 -11.00
C GLU A 174 -16.06 5.77 -9.93
N MET A 175 -14.97 5.65 -9.13
CA MET A 175 -14.92 4.69 -8.02
C MET A 175 -16.00 4.94 -6.98
N SER A 176 -16.38 6.21 -6.74
CA SER A 176 -17.44 6.54 -5.77
C SER A 176 -18.80 5.92 -6.14
N GLN A 177 -19.04 5.63 -7.42
CA GLN A 177 -20.31 5.17 -7.96
C GLN A 177 -20.31 3.71 -8.43
N LEU A 178 -19.18 2.99 -8.37
CA LEU A 178 -19.09 1.60 -8.79
C LEU A 178 -20.02 0.69 -7.98
N LYS A 179 -20.76 -0.17 -8.67
CA LYS A 179 -21.80 -1.05 -8.12
C LYS A 179 -21.27 -2.38 -7.58
N VAL A 180 -19.96 -2.50 -7.45
CA VAL A 180 -19.27 -3.70 -6.93
C VAL A 180 -18.43 -3.36 -5.71
N PRO A 181 -18.16 -4.32 -4.81
CA PRO A 181 -17.28 -4.10 -3.65
C PRO A 181 -15.89 -3.64 -4.05
N ILE A 182 -15.36 -2.69 -3.31
CA ILE A 182 -13.99 -2.18 -3.45
C ILE A 182 -13.30 -2.29 -2.09
N ILE A 183 -12.21 -3.04 -2.01
CA ILE A 183 -11.36 -3.11 -0.81
C ILE A 183 -9.97 -2.62 -1.19
N THR A 184 -9.47 -1.64 -0.45
CA THR A 184 -8.12 -1.07 -0.62
C THR A 184 -7.20 -1.60 0.46
N ILE A 185 -6.00 -2.00 0.07
CA ILE A 185 -4.94 -2.51 0.95
C ILE A 185 -3.72 -1.61 0.80
N VAL A 186 -3.31 -0.93 1.87
CA VAL A 186 -2.12 -0.07 1.89
C VAL A 186 -0.95 -0.87 2.46
N LEU A 187 0.08 -1.09 1.64
CA LEU A 187 1.22 -1.97 1.97
C LEU A 187 2.44 -1.23 2.51
N GLY A 188 2.72 -0.05 1.96
CA GLY A 188 3.90 0.74 2.28
C GLY A 188 3.55 2.23 2.31
N GLU A 189 3.83 2.95 1.23
CA GLU A 189 3.50 4.36 1.11
C GLU A 189 2.17 4.55 0.37
N GLY A 190 1.30 5.39 0.92
CA GLY A 190 0.11 5.90 0.25
C GLY A 190 0.25 7.39 -0.02
N GLY A 191 0.97 7.77 -1.08
CA GLY A 191 1.32 9.16 -1.38
C GLY A 191 0.26 9.89 -2.21
N SER A 192 -0.31 10.96 -1.64
CA SER A 192 -1.05 12.02 -2.35
C SER A 192 -2.18 11.50 -3.28
N GLY A 193 -2.43 12.24 -4.36
CA GLY A 193 -3.42 11.89 -5.39
C GLY A 193 -3.14 10.53 -6.05
N GLY A 194 -1.88 10.13 -6.11
CA GLY A 194 -1.48 8.83 -6.65
C GLY A 194 -2.08 7.65 -5.91
N ALA A 195 -2.02 7.70 -4.59
CA ALA A 195 -2.67 6.70 -3.73
C ALA A 195 -4.20 6.85 -3.72
N LEU A 196 -4.67 8.10 -3.65
CA LEU A 196 -6.10 8.40 -3.56
C LEU A 196 -6.87 7.87 -4.78
N ALA A 197 -6.26 7.90 -5.97
CA ALA A 197 -6.85 7.39 -7.21
C ALA A 197 -7.21 5.89 -7.20
N LEU A 198 -6.76 5.13 -6.20
CA LEU A 198 -7.09 3.72 -5.97
C LEU A 198 -7.75 3.47 -4.60
N SER A 199 -8.06 4.52 -3.83
CA SER A 199 -8.46 4.39 -2.41
C SER A 199 -9.89 4.82 -2.10
N ILE A 200 -10.73 5.13 -3.10
CA ILE A 200 -12.16 5.37 -2.90
C ILE A 200 -12.86 4.01 -2.77
N CYS A 201 -12.96 3.52 -1.56
CA CYS A 201 -13.31 2.12 -1.28
C CYS A 201 -14.40 1.97 -0.21
N ASP A 202 -14.96 0.76 -0.12
CA ASP A 202 -15.91 0.38 0.92
C ASP A 202 -15.19 0.04 2.23
N LYS A 203 -13.97 -0.53 2.11
CA LYS A 203 -13.10 -0.91 3.24
C LYS A 203 -11.64 -0.64 2.93
N MET A 204 -10.93 -0.10 3.90
CA MET A 204 -9.48 0.12 3.85
C MET A 204 -8.76 -0.73 4.90
N ILE A 205 -7.84 -1.56 4.43
CA ILE A 205 -6.95 -2.38 5.25
C ILE A 205 -5.54 -1.77 5.14
N MET A 206 -4.85 -1.60 6.24
CA MET A 206 -3.52 -1.00 6.22
C MET A 206 -2.54 -1.78 7.09
N LEU A 207 -1.32 -1.98 6.60
CA LEU A 207 -0.23 -2.58 7.38
C LEU A 207 0.22 -1.63 8.49
N GLN A 208 0.65 -2.21 9.63
CA GLN A 208 1.00 -1.50 10.87
C GLN A 208 2.06 -0.40 10.68
N HIS A 209 3.04 -0.64 9.80
CA HIS A 209 4.11 0.31 9.52
C HIS A 209 3.98 0.99 8.15
N ALA A 210 2.82 0.85 7.50
CA ALA A 210 2.50 1.65 6.32
C ALA A 210 2.13 3.08 6.73
N VAL A 211 2.25 4.00 5.77
CA VAL A 211 1.92 5.42 5.94
C VAL A 211 1.01 5.88 4.80
N TYR A 212 0.12 6.84 5.08
CA TYR A 212 -0.77 7.41 4.06
C TYR A 212 -0.92 8.91 4.30
N SER A 213 -0.59 9.72 3.29
CA SER A 213 -0.55 11.18 3.47
C SER A 213 -0.76 11.95 2.17
N ILE A 214 -1.17 13.21 2.30
CA ILE A 214 -1.39 14.12 1.18
C ILE A 214 -0.09 14.50 0.44
N LEU A 215 1.05 14.50 1.14
CA LEU A 215 2.40 14.76 0.59
C LEU A 215 3.44 14.11 1.49
N SER A 216 4.69 14.05 1.00
CA SER A 216 5.78 13.49 1.81
C SER A 216 6.12 14.39 3.01
N PRO A 217 6.66 13.84 4.12
CA PRO A 217 7.14 14.65 5.24
C PRO A 217 8.17 15.72 4.85
N GLU A 218 9.05 15.40 3.90
CA GLU A 218 10.02 16.35 3.34
C GLU A 218 9.32 17.51 2.61
N GLY A 219 8.30 17.19 1.80
CA GLY A 219 7.48 18.20 1.11
C GLY A 219 6.71 19.08 2.10
N PHE A 220 6.10 18.47 3.14
CA PHE A 220 5.41 19.19 4.20
C PHE A 220 6.37 20.13 4.95
N ALA A 221 7.56 19.64 5.34
CA ALA A 221 8.57 20.42 6.02
C ALA A 221 9.05 21.60 5.15
N THR A 222 9.24 21.38 3.86
CA THR A 222 9.61 22.44 2.91
C THR A 222 8.55 23.54 2.84
N ILE A 223 7.27 23.17 2.80
CA ILE A 223 6.17 24.14 2.70
C ILE A 223 5.98 24.90 4.03
N LEU A 224 5.90 24.17 5.14
CA LEU A 224 5.55 24.73 6.45
C LEU A 224 6.76 25.39 7.15
N TYR A 225 7.90 24.73 7.15
CA TYR A 225 9.10 25.15 7.89
C TYR A 225 10.16 25.81 7.00
N LYS A 226 9.98 25.77 5.67
CA LYS A 226 10.99 26.23 4.68
C LYS A 226 12.32 25.46 4.77
N ASP A 227 12.27 24.23 5.33
CA ASP A 227 13.44 23.40 5.59
C ASP A 227 13.08 21.90 5.49
N ALA A 228 13.49 21.24 4.42
CA ALA A 228 13.24 19.82 4.17
C ALA A 228 13.93 18.90 5.20
N THR A 229 15.00 19.35 5.88
CA THR A 229 15.71 18.55 6.88
C THR A 229 14.87 18.28 8.13
N ARG A 230 13.80 19.05 8.35
CA ARG A 230 12.83 18.87 9.44
C ARG A 230 11.71 17.85 9.12
N ALA A 231 11.96 16.94 8.18
CA ALA A 231 10.98 15.91 7.78
C ALA A 231 10.53 15.01 8.94
N ALA A 232 11.41 14.71 9.88
CA ALA A 232 11.08 13.92 11.07
C ALA A 232 10.03 14.63 11.94
N GLU A 233 10.22 15.93 12.20
CA GLU A 233 9.26 16.76 12.93
C GLU A 233 7.92 16.87 12.17
N ALA A 234 7.97 17.04 10.85
CA ALA A 234 6.80 17.05 9.99
C ALA A 234 6.00 15.75 10.10
N ALA A 235 6.66 14.60 10.08
CA ALA A 235 6.01 13.29 10.19
C ALA A 235 5.18 13.16 11.48
N HIS A 236 5.65 13.69 12.60
CA HIS A 236 4.91 13.70 13.87
C HIS A 236 3.62 14.55 13.83
N VAL A 237 3.68 15.70 13.12
CA VAL A 237 2.54 16.61 13.02
C VAL A 237 1.47 16.10 12.04
N MET A 238 1.89 15.43 10.97
CA MET A 238 1.03 15.04 9.84
C MET A 238 0.00 13.96 10.18
N LYS A 239 0.16 13.21 11.27
CA LYS A 239 -0.76 12.11 11.64
C LYS A 239 -0.96 11.09 10.52
N LEU A 240 0.15 10.70 9.88
CA LEU A 240 0.17 9.88 8.66
C LEU A 240 0.29 8.36 8.90
N THR A 241 0.44 7.95 10.16
CA THR A 241 0.66 6.53 10.50
C THR A 241 -0.64 5.73 10.43
N ALA A 242 -0.53 4.43 10.21
CA ALA A 242 -1.68 3.53 10.18
C ALA A 242 -2.50 3.60 11.47
N GLN A 243 -1.85 3.80 12.63
CA GLN A 243 -2.52 3.95 13.93
C GLN A 243 -3.29 5.27 14.03
N ASP A 244 -2.68 6.39 13.61
CA ASP A 244 -3.37 7.68 13.58
C ASP A 244 -4.59 7.64 12.67
N LEU A 245 -4.46 7.04 11.48
CA LEU A 245 -5.52 6.95 10.50
C LEU A 245 -6.65 6.00 10.94
N HIS A 246 -6.30 4.90 11.61
CA HIS A 246 -7.29 4.00 12.20
C HIS A 246 -8.05 4.66 13.36
N ALA A 247 -7.35 5.36 14.25
CA ALA A 247 -7.97 6.11 15.35
C ALA A 247 -8.93 7.22 14.86
N ASN A 248 -8.63 7.82 13.69
CA ASN A 248 -9.46 8.84 13.05
C ASN A 248 -10.52 8.28 12.08
N GLY A 249 -10.67 6.94 11.98
CA GLY A 249 -11.70 6.29 11.18
C GLY A 249 -11.48 6.28 9.67
N PHE A 250 -10.26 6.63 9.20
CA PHE A 250 -9.89 6.53 7.78
C PHE A 250 -9.59 5.09 7.37
N VAL A 251 -8.94 4.33 8.26
CA VAL A 251 -8.59 2.91 8.09
C VAL A 251 -9.56 2.07 8.89
N ASP A 252 -10.17 1.07 8.24
CA ASP A 252 -11.14 0.17 8.88
C ASP A 252 -10.43 -0.97 9.63
N ILE A 253 -9.35 -1.51 9.06
CA ILE A 253 -8.62 -2.65 9.61
C ILE A 253 -7.12 -2.37 9.61
N LEU A 254 -6.53 -2.43 10.80
CA LEU A 254 -5.09 -2.35 11.01
C LEU A 254 -4.53 -3.76 11.14
N VAL A 255 -3.63 -4.14 10.23
CA VAL A 255 -2.98 -5.45 10.24
C VAL A 255 -1.61 -5.35 10.88
N ALA A 256 -1.42 -6.06 11.98
CA ALA A 256 -0.14 -6.12 12.68
C ALA A 256 0.95 -6.77 11.81
N GLU A 257 2.16 -6.23 11.89
CA GLU A 257 3.33 -6.79 11.24
C GLU A 257 4.13 -7.68 12.22
N PRO A 258 4.85 -8.69 11.71
CA PRO A 258 5.68 -9.54 12.54
C PRO A 258 6.76 -8.74 13.29
N GLN A 259 6.99 -9.06 14.56
CA GLN A 259 8.02 -8.41 15.39
C GLN A 259 9.45 -8.58 14.85
N GLU A 260 9.69 -9.63 14.05
CA GLU A 260 10.95 -9.80 13.32
C GLU A 260 11.10 -8.90 12.10
N GLY A 261 10.07 -8.14 11.76
CA GLY A 261 9.98 -7.33 10.55
C GLY A 261 9.33 -8.09 9.38
N ILE A 262 8.46 -7.40 8.64
CA ILE A 262 7.69 -7.99 7.54
C ILE A 262 8.57 -8.53 6.40
N HIS A 263 9.74 -7.94 6.18
CA HIS A 263 10.71 -8.38 5.17
C HIS A 263 11.36 -9.73 5.49
N LEU A 264 11.34 -10.15 6.76
CA LEU A 264 11.87 -11.43 7.21
C LEU A 264 10.80 -12.53 7.36
N ALA A 265 9.53 -12.17 7.51
CA ALA A 265 8.43 -13.10 7.72
C ALA A 265 7.13 -12.65 7.05
N PRO A 266 7.14 -12.36 5.73
CA PRO A 266 5.97 -11.84 5.02
C PRO A 266 4.80 -12.84 4.96
N GLU A 267 5.08 -14.14 5.01
CA GLU A 267 4.08 -15.21 5.00
C GLU A 267 3.11 -15.13 6.20
N LYS A 268 3.54 -14.60 7.34
CA LYS A 268 2.68 -14.39 8.52
C LYS A 268 1.57 -13.37 8.26
N VAL A 269 1.85 -12.37 7.42
CA VAL A 269 0.89 -11.34 7.05
C VAL A 269 -0.10 -11.85 6.00
N VAL A 270 0.33 -12.74 5.11
CA VAL A 270 -0.55 -13.34 4.07
C VAL A 270 -1.77 -14.01 4.69
N ALA A 271 -1.58 -14.80 5.76
CA ALA A 271 -2.69 -15.48 6.44
C ALA A 271 -3.70 -14.48 7.02
N THR A 272 -3.22 -13.43 7.68
CA THR A 272 -4.04 -12.36 8.26
C THR A 272 -4.79 -11.56 7.19
N PHE A 273 -4.11 -11.19 6.09
CA PHE A 273 -4.78 -10.55 4.96
C PHE A 273 -5.86 -11.42 4.34
N THR A 274 -5.56 -12.71 4.14
CA THR A 274 -6.52 -13.65 3.56
C THR A 274 -7.77 -13.76 4.42
N GLN A 275 -7.62 -13.81 5.73
CA GLN A 275 -8.74 -13.85 6.66
C GLN A 275 -9.60 -12.57 6.55
N HIS A 276 -9.00 -11.39 6.72
CA HIS A 276 -9.74 -10.12 6.67
C HIS A 276 -10.41 -9.89 5.31
N LEU A 277 -9.71 -10.14 4.21
CA LEU A 277 -10.30 -10.01 2.88
C LEU A 277 -11.48 -10.95 2.67
N ARG A 278 -11.38 -12.20 3.15
CA ARG A 278 -12.49 -13.16 3.08
C ARG A 278 -13.72 -12.66 3.84
N GLU A 279 -13.53 -12.21 5.08
CA GLU A 279 -14.61 -11.72 5.94
C GLU A 279 -15.31 -10.53 5.30
N GLU A 280 -14.55 -9.50 4.88
CA GLU A 280 -15.10 -8.30 4.30
C GLU A 280 -15.77 -8.56 2.94
N LEU A 281 -15.17 -9.38 2.06
CA LEU A 281 -15.78 -9.73 0.79
C LEU A 281 -17.10 -10.46 0.96
N ILE A 282 -17.21 -11.38 1.94
CA ILE A 282 -18.46 -12.09 2.24
C ILE A 282 -19.54 -11.09 2.67
N GLN A 283 -19.21 -10.09 3.47
CA GLN A 283 -20.19 -9.11 3.95
C GLN A 283 -20.60 -8.14 2.82
N LEU A 284 -19.63 -7.58 2.13
CA LEU A 284 -19.90 -6.58 1.07
C LEU A 284 -20.68 -7.16 -0.11
N ARG A 285 -20.41 -8.42 -0.48
CA ARG A 285 -21.13 -9.11 -1.57
C ARG A 285 -22.60 -9.44 -1.27
N LYS A 286 -23.02 -9.39 -0.01
CA LYS A 286 -24.44 -9.55 0.37
C LYS A 286 -25.25 -8.26 0.16
N LEU A 287 -24.58 -7.12 0.05
CA LEU A 287 -25.25 -5.83 -0.08
C LEU A 287 -25.79 -5.64 -1.50
N LYS A 288 -26.96 -5.01 -1.59
CA LYS A 288 -27.46 -4.49 -2.86
C LYS A 288 -26.59 -3.32 -3.31
N SER A 289 -26.50 -3.10 -4.62
CA SER A 289 -25.61 -2.07 -5.20
C SER A 289 -25.91 -0.65 -4.70
N ASP A 290 -27.18 -0.31 -4.53
CA ASP A 290 -27.62 0.99 -4.01
C ASP A 290 -27.19 1.20 -2.55
N VAL A 291 -27.32 0.15 -1.72
CA VAL A 291 -26.84 0.16 -0.31
C VAL A 291 -25.32 0.27 -0.25
N LEU A 292 -24.60 -0.48 -1.12
CA LEU A 292 -23.15 -0.43 -1.20
C LEU A 292 -22.65 0.99 -1.51
N ILE A 293 -23.22 1.63 -2.54
CA ILE A 293 -22.88 3.01 -2.93
C ILE A 293 -23.22 4.00 -1.82
N ALA A 294 -24.40 3.88 -1.21
CA ALA A 294 -24.81 4.76 -0.10
C ALA A 294 -23.88 4.65 1.11
N ASN A 295 -23.47 3.43 1.47
CA ASN A 295 -22.53 3.20 2.56
C ASN A 295 -21.14 3.78 2.25
N ARG A 296 -20.63 3.59 1.03
CA ARG A 296 -19.36 4.18 0.56
C ARG A 296 -19.43 5.71 0.63
N TYR A 297 -20.50 6.31 0.15
CA TYR A 297 -20.71 7.75 0.23
C TYR A 297 -20.74 8.23 1.69
N ALA A 298 -21.52 7.58 2.55
CA ALA A 298 -21.61 7.93 3.96
C ALA A 298 -20.25 7.80 4.68
N ARG A 299 -19.46 6.76 4.36
CA ARG A 299 -18.09 6.61 4.86
C ARG A 299 -17.20 7.79 4.48
N LEU A 300 -17.19 8.16 3.21
CA LEU A 300 -16.35 9.26 2.71
C LEU A 300 -16.77 10.63 3.28
N ARG A 301 -18.06 10.84 3.50
CA ARG A 301 -18.59 12.11 4.08
C ARG A 301 -18.20 12.33 5.55
N LYS A 302 -17.87 11.27 6.29
CA LYS A 302 -17.40 11.38 7.68
C LYS A 302 -16.00 11.96 7.80
N PHE A 303 -15.20 11.92 6.74
CA PHE A 303 -13.84 12.44 6.76
C PHE A 303 -13.86 13.96 6.84
N GLY A 304 -13.23 14.51 7.89
CA GLY A 304 -13.19 15.94 8.15
C GLY A 304 -14.43 16.51 8.88
N GLU A 305 -15.40 15.68 9.28
CA GLU A 305 -16.44 16.13 10.21
C GLU A 305 -15.82 16.42 11.58
N VAL A 306 -15.92 17.69 12.00
CA VAL A 306 -15.53 18.07 13.36
C VAL A 306 -16.57 17.52 14.31
N GLN A 307 -16.20 16.58 15.17
CA GLN A 307 -17.06 16.21 16.30
C GLN A 307 -17.22 17.44 17.19
N ARG A 308 -18.43 18.02 17.18
CA ARG A 308 -18.81 19.14 18.04
C ARG A 308 -19.14 18.65 19.44
#